data_0a5e18cfdcfb79bb644d2882e2741c68
#
_entry.id   0a5e18cfdcfb79bb644d2882e2741c68
#
_cell.length_a   1.000
_cell.length_b   1.000
_cell.length_c   1.000
_cell.angle_alpha   90.00
_cell.angle_beta   90.00
_cell.angle_gamma   90.00
#
_symmetry.space_group_name_H-M   'P 1'
#
loop_
_entity.id
_entity.type
_entity.pdbx_description
1 polymer ?
#
loop_
_entity_poly.entity_id
_entity_poly.type
_entity_poly.pdbx_seq_one_letter_code
_entity_poly.pdbx_strand_id
1 'polypeptide(L)'
;ISGVLVALLVASGTAVPATADPTGGADAVAWTAAADAPPQYPQVAIDWDVPITMSDGTVLQANIYRPADASGRPVETALPTVLNITPYTKLVGNLIDSIQQIPGVSEPVLDFLASLNFAGTPFDGITDLTQAVDGGGLRIFAVNRNLVQNGYAQVVVDARGTGFSQGTWDVLGPREQQDSAEIIDWTSRQSWSDGTVGMSGISYSAINSVQAAALRPPALKAIFPVEPGNDLLRDIVGTGGALGVGFMPLWLTLVNVLKFVPNVQSILQGQFDTRWLADRLADPAILIPELANAFTAPTIADIALYPYTSMAE
;
A
#
# COMPACT_ATOMS: atom_id res chain seq x y z
N ILE A 1 18.83 -16.65 60.55
CA ILE A 1 18.91 -17.26 59.20
C ILE A 1 17.56 -17.90 58.98
N SER A 2 16.61 -17.13 58.40
CA SER A 2 15.25 -17.60 58.10
C SER A 2 15.10 -17.64 56.60
N GLY A 3 15.01 -18.87 56.06
CA GLY A 3 14.70 -19.10 54.67
C GLY A 3 13.20 -18.96 54.44
N VAL A 4 12.82 -18.08 53.51
CA VAL A 4 11.45 -18.00 53.02
C VAL A 4 11.35 -18.89 51.76
N LEU A 5 10.61 -19.96 51.92
CA LEU A 5 10.26 -20.88 50.84
C LEU A 5 9.10 -20.25 50.04
N VAL A 6 9.35 -19.77 48.83
CA VAL A 6 8.28 -19.36 47.91
C VAL A 6 7.82 -20.59 47.13
N ALA A 7 6.64 -21.09 47.50
CA ALA A 7 5.99 -22.16 46.77
C ALA A 7 5.37 -21.58 45.47
N LEU A 8 5.94 -21.90 44.30
CA LEU A 8 5.29 -21.68 43.01
C LEU A 8 4.16 -22.69 42.88
N LEU A 9 2.94 -22.23 43.00
CA LEU A 9 1.75 -22.98 42.53
C LEU A 9 1.73 -22.93 41.01
N VAL A 10 2.24 -23.98 40.37
CA VAL A 10 1.98 -24.26 38.96
C VAL A 10 0.55 -24.78 38.88
N ALA A 11 -0.39 -23.92 38.59
CA ALA A 11 -1.71 -24.35 38.17
C ALA A 11 -1.56 -25.03 36.82
N SER A 12 -1.50 -26.35 36.82
CA SER A 12 -1.66 -27.16 35.60
C SER A 12 -3.10 -27.08 35.13
N GLY A 13 -3.44 -25.93 34.50
CA GLY A 13 -4.62 -25.86 33.69
C GLY A 13 -4.41 -26.80 32.50
N THR A 14 -5.12 -27.91 32.49
CA THR A 14 -5.28 -28.71 31.28
C THR A 14 -5.91 -27.80 30.24
N ALA A 15 -5.09 -27.26 29.34
CA ALA A 15 -5.58 -26.65 28.13
C ALA A 15 -6.36 -27.74 27.39
N VAL A 16 -7.68 -27.66 27.42
CA VAL A 16 -8.50 -28.42 26.51
C VAL A 16 -8.08 -27.96 25.14
N PRO A 17 -7.52 -28.82 24.28
CA PRO A 17 -7.22 -28.42 22.92
C PRO A 17 -8.57 -27.95 22.32
N ALA A 18 -8.66 -26.67 21.99
CA ALA A 18 -9.74 -26.23 21.13
C ALA A 18 -9.58 -27.03 19.84
N THR A 19 -10.39 -28.03 19.66
CA THR A 19 -10.53 -28.69 18.36
C THR A 19 -11.15 -27.65 17.47
N ALA A 20 -10.31 -26.89 16.77
CA ALA A 20 -10.78 -26.05 15.68
C ALA A 20 -11.51 -26.99 14.73
N ASP A 21 -12.77 -26.72 14.50
CA ASP A 21 -13.55 -27.41 13.47
C ASP A 21 -12.80 -27.17 12.15
N PRO A 22 -12.25 -28.22 11.51
CA PRO A 22 -11.48 -28.05 10.29
C PRO A 22 -12.33 -27.52 9.13
N THR A 23 -13.64 -27.48 9.28
CA THR A 23 -14.58 -26.88 8.31
C THR A 23 -14.93 -25.42 8.62
N GLY A 24 -14.40 -24.84 9.71
CA GLY A 24 -14.86 -23.57 10.23
C GLY A 24 -16.25 -23.69 10.89
N GLY A 25 -16.55 -22.80 11.83
CA GLY A 25 -17.91 -22.72 12.41
C GLY A 25 -18.93 -22.25 11.37
N ALA A 26 -20.21 -22.38 11.69
CA ALA A 26 -21.32 -21.93 10.84
C ALA A 26 -21.18 -20.47 10.39
N ASP A 27 -20.58 -19.63 11.24
CA ASP A 27 -20.28 -18.22 10.92
C ASP A 27 -19.19 -18.08 9.85
N ALA A 28 -18.17 -18.94 9.87
CA ALA A 28 -17.11 -18.94 8.85
C ALA A 28 -17.66 -19.40 7.49
N VAL A 29 -18.51 -20.40 7.46
CA VAL A 29 -19.20 -20.88 6.23
C VAL A 29 -20.10 -19.78 5.68
N ALA A 30 -20.88 -19.12 6.53
CA ALA A 30 -21.76 -18.02 6.12
C ALA A 30 -20.94 -16.82 5.60
N TRP A 31 -19.81 -16.52 6.23
CA TRP A 31 -18.91 -15.45 5.80
C TRP A 31 -18.25 -15.76 4.45
N THR A 32 -17.77 -16.99 4.26
CA THR A 32 -17.19 -17.44 2.97
C THR A 32 -18.25 -17.39 1.87
N ALA A 33 -19.47 -17.86 2.13
CA ALA A 33 -20.57 -17.81 1.16
C ALA A 33 -20.95 -16.36 0.79
N ALA A 34 -20.86 -15.43 1.73
CA ALA A 34 -21.09 -14.00 1.45
C ALA A 34 -19.95 -13.39 0.63
N ALA A 35 -18.69 -13.81 0.88
CA ALA A 35 -17.52 -13.36 0.11
C ALA A 35 -17.52 -13.92 -1.33
N ASP A 36 -18.07 -15.11 -1.52
CA ASP A 36 -18.20 -15.78 -2.82
C ASP A 36 -19.53 -15.44 -3.54
N ALA A 37 -20.35 -14.57 -2.96
CA ALA A 37 -21.59 -14.14 -3.60
C ALA A 37 -21.33 -13.43 -4.93
N PRO A 38 -22.22 -13.56 -5.92
CA PRO A 38 -22.10 -12.80 -7.15
C PRO A 38 -22.02 -11.29 -6.87
N PRO A 39 -21.21 -10.54 -7.63
CA PRO A 39 -21.07 -9.11 -7.41
C PRO A 39 -22.42 -8.39 -7.59
N GLN A 40 -22.70 -7.45 -6.69
CA GLN A 40 -23.93 -6.64 -6.71
C GLN A 40 -23.98 -5.73 -7.94
N TYR A 41 -22.81 -5.24 -8.38
CA TYR A 41 -22.65 -4.37 -9.54
C TYR A 41 -21.78 -5.04 -10.61
N PRO A 42 -22.21 -5.03 -11.89
CA PRO A 42 -21.53 -5.80 -12.94
C PRO A 42 -20.17 -5.24 -13.35
N GLN A 43 -19.92 -3.94 -13.15
CA GLN A 43 -18.72 -3.27 -13.61
C GLN A 43 -18.11 -2.34 -12.56
N VAL A 44 -16.90 -1.85 -12.85
CA VAL A 44 -16.16 -0.85 -12.08
C VAL A 44 -15.85 0.32 -13.00
N ALA A 45 -16.31 1.52 -12.65
CA ALA A 45 -15.88 2.76 -13.26
C ALA A 45 -14.62 3.27 -12.57
N ILE A 46 -13.72 3.88 -13.35
CA ILE A 46 -12.44 4.36 -12.85
C ILE A 46 -12.24 5.81 -13.28
N ASP A 47 -12.02 6.69 -12.31
CA ASP A 47 -11.53 8.03 -12.57
C ASP A 47 -10.00 8.02 -12.35
N TRP A 48 -9.27 8.33 -13.41
CA TRP A 48 -7.81 8.29 -13.42
C TRP A 48 -7.19 9.62 -13.08
N ASP A 49 -6.05 9.60 -12.37
CA ASP A 49 -5.20 10.76 -12.11
C ASP A 49 -5.97 11.97 -11.56
N VAL A 50 -6.84 11.70 -10.59
CA VAL A 50 -7.65 12.74 -9.92
C VAL A 50 -6.75 13.54 -8.97
N PRO A 51 -6.62 14.87 -9.16
CA PRO A 51 -5.76 15.69 -8.33
C PRO A 51 -6.38 15.94 -6.95
N ILE A 52 -5.57 15.80 -5.90
CA ILE A 52 -5.91 16.17 -4.53
C ILE A 52 -4.90 17.23 -4.07
N THR A 53 -5.36 18.46 -3.90
CA THR A 53 -4.50 19.56 -3.46
C THR A 53 -4.39 19.56 -1.93
N MET A 54 -3.18 19.40 -1.44
CA MET A 54 -2.85 19.46 -0.02
C MET A 54 -2.81 20.90 0.50
N SER A 55 -2.83 21.08 1.82
CA SER A 55 -2.83 22.41 2.46
C SER A 55 -1.61 23.28 2.15
N ASP A 56 -0.49 22.65 1.75
CA ASP A 56 0.74 23.35 1.32
C ASP A 56 0.78 23.64 -0.19
N GLY A 57 -0.30 23.34 -0.91
CA GLY A 57 -0.40 23.54 -2.36
C GLY A 57 0.15 22.38 -3.20
N THR A 58 0.79 21.37 -2.61
CA THR A 58 1.25 20.19 -3.33
C THR A 58 0.07 19.38 -3.85
N VAL A 59 0.14 18.89 -5.08
CA VAL A 59 -0.91 18.09 -5.69
C VAL A 59 -0.52 16.62 -5.68
N LEU A 60 -1.32 15.80 -5.01
CA LEU A 60 -1.23 14.35 -5.04
C LEU A 60 -2.21 13.79 -6.08
N GLN A 61 -1.91 12.59 -6.59
CA GLN A 61 -2.69 11.98 -7.67
C GLN A 61 -3.34 10.68 -7.19
N ALA A 62 -4.64 10.57 -7.42
CA ALA A 62 -5.45 9.43 -7.04
C ALA A 62 -6.09 8.73 -8.24
N ASN A 63 -6.34 7.43 -8.12
CA ASN A 63 -7.33 6.73 -8.94
C ASN A 63 -8.52 6.37 -8.06
N ILE A 64 -9.74 6.58 -8.58
CA ILE A 64 -10.98 6.32 -7.86
C ILE A 64 -11.74 5.24 -8.59
N TYR A 65 -12.00 4.15 -7.89
CA TYR A 65 -12.74 2.99 -8.39
C TYR A 65 -14.11 2.96 -7.74
N ARG A 66 -15.17 2.95 -8.54
CA ARG A 66 -16.55 2.95 -8.06
C ARG A 66 -17.38 1.85 -8.72
N PRO A 67 -18.37 1.27 -8.03
CA PRO A 67 -19.32 0.37 -8.66
C PRO A 67 -19.96 1.03 -9.87
N ALA A 68 -20.19 0.26 -10.91
CA ALA A 68 -20.82 0.75 -12.14
C ALA A 68 -21.91 -0.20 -12.65
N ASP A 69 -22.89 0.40 -13.34
CA ASP A 69 -23.94 -0.33 -14.02
C ASP A 69 -23.41 -1.09 -15.27
N ALA A 70 -24.28 -1.83 -15.94
CA ALA A 70 -23.90 -2.58 -17.13
C ALA A 70 -23.44 -1.69 -18.31
N SER A 71 -23.72 -0.40 -18.28
CA SER A 71 -23.23 0.59 -19.27
C SER A 71 -21.87 1.19 -18.89
N GLY A 72 -21.29 0.81 -17.73
CA GLY A 72 -20.04 1.36 -17.22
C GLY A 72 -20.18 2.71 -16.48
N ARG A 73 -21.41 3.19 -16.26
CA ARG A 73 -21.64 4.42 -15.51
C ARG A 73 -21.56 4.16 -14.02
N PRO A 74 -20.81 4.99 -13.27
CA PRO A 74 -20.73 4.84 -11.83
C PRO A 74 -22.10 5.04 -11.18
N VAL A 75 -22.36 4.30 -10.09
CA VAL A 75 -23.59 4.45 -9.33
C VAL A 75 -23.62 5.81 -8.62
N GLU A 76 -24.83 6.36 -8.46
CA GLU A 76 -25.04 7.67 -7.79
C GLU A 76 -25.18 7.54 -6.27
N THR A 77 -25.27 6.30 -5.75
CA THR A 77 -25.39 6.07 -4.31
C THR A 77 -24.09 6.47 -3.60
N ALA A 78 -24.20 7.12 -2.45
CA ALA A 78 -23.06 7.39 -1.59
C ALA A 78 -22.50 6.07 -1.03
N LEU A 79 -21.18 5.92 -1.06
CA LEU A 79 -20.47 4.67 -0.82
C LEU A 79 -19.50 4.81 0.35
N PRO A 80 -19.38 3.79 1.22
CA PRO A 80 -18.23 3.67 2.10
C PRO A 80 -16.96 3.48 1.27
N THR A 81 -15.86 4.09 1.73
CA THR A 81 -14.62 4.13 0.95
C THR A 81 -13.50 3.38 1.62
N VAL A 82 -12.74 2.60 0.84
CA VAL A 82 -11.46 2.03 1.25
C VAL A 82 -10.33 2.80 0.57
N LEU A 83 -9.49 3.43 1.38
CA LEU A 83 -8.36 4.25 0.96
C LEU A 83 -7.06 3.45 1.08
N ASN A 84 -6.20 3.56 0.06
CA ASN A 84 -4.82 3.09 0.06
C ASN A 84 -3.91 4.24 -0.36
N ILE A 85 -2.91 4.58 0.45
CA ILE A 85 -1.85 5.53 0.11
C ILE A 85 -0.57 4.73 -0.05
N THR A 86 0.05 4.80 -1.23
CA THR A 86 1.12 3.89 -1.62
C THR A 86 2.31 4.60 -2.26
N PRO A 87 3.56 4.22 -1.94
CA PRO A 87 4.74 4.67 -2.66
C PRO A 87 5.01 3.82 -3.91
N TYR A 88 4.38 2.64 -4.01
CA TYR A 88 4.62 1.66 -5.09
C TYR A 88 3.97 2.04 -6.41
N THR A 89 3.36 3.19 -6.46
CA THR A 89 2.52 3.77 -7.50
C THR A 89 1.19 3.02 -7.72
N LYS A 90 0.14 3.80 -7.92
CA LYS A 90 -1.16 3.30 -8.36
C LYS A 90 -1.07 2.54 -9.71
N LEU A 91 0.05 2.70 -10.45
CA LEU A 91 0.35 1.97 -11.68
C LEU A 91 0.55 0.48 -11.44
N VAL A 92 1.25 0.07 -10.37
CA VAL A 92 1.48 -1.35 -10.05
C VAL A 92 0.15 -2.05 -9.79
N GLY A 93 -0.73 -1.43 -8.98
CA GLY A 93 -2.07 -1.93 -8.74
C GLY A 93 -2.88 -2.08 -10.04
N ASN A 94 -2.79 -1.10 -10.93
CA ASN A 94 -3.48 -1.13 -12.23
C ASN A 94 -2.94 -2.21 -13.17
N LEU A 95 -1.63 -2.41 -13.21
CA LEU A 95 -1.02 -3.44 -14.05
C LEU A 95 -1.48 -4.83 -13.60
N ILE A 96 -1.44 -5.09 -12.30
CA ILE A 96 -1.88 -6.37 -11.74
C ILE A 96 -3.39 -6.57 -12.00
N ASP A 97 -4.21 -5.55 -11.77
CA ASP A 97 -5.64 -5.60 -12.06
C ASP A 97 -5.92 -5.87 -13.54
N SER A 98 -5.20 -5.22 -14.46
CA SER A 98 -5.33 -5.43 -15.89
C SER A 98 -4.97 -6.85 -16.32
N ILE A 99 -3.90 -7.42 -15.75
CA ILE A 99 -3.49 -8.80 -16.02
C ILE A 99 -4.56 -9.78 -15.53
N GLN A 100 -5.13 -9.55 -14.35
CA GLN A 100 -6.14 -10.41 -13.75
C GLN A 100 -7.45 -10.46 -14.56
N GLN A 101 -7.72 -9.45 -15.40
CA GLN A 101 -8.91 -9.40 -16.24
C GLN A 101 -8.79 -10.19 -17.54
N ILE A 102 -7.60 -10.67 -17.91
CA ILE A 102 -7.39 -11.43 -19.14
C ILE A 102 -7.53 -12.92 -18.85
N PRO A 103 -8.64 -13.58 -19.25
CA PRO A 103 -8.84 -15.01 -19.00
C PRO A 103 -7.69 -15.85 -19.57
N GLY A 104 -7.13 -16.73 -18.75
CA GLY A 104 -6.06 -17.67 -19.16
C GLY A 104 -4.65 -17.05 -19.24
N VAL A 105 -4.49 -15.75 -18.99
CA VAL A 105 -3.18 -15.08 -19.00
C VAL A 105 -2.73 -14.72 -17.58
N SER A 106 -3.67 -14.49 -16.66
CA SER A 106 -3.37 -14.05 -15.30
C SER A 106 -2.47 -15.02 -14.55
N GLU A 107 -2.84 -16.29 -14.47
CA GLU A 107 -2.08 -17.30 -13.72
C GLU A 107 -0.65 -17.48 -14.29
N PRO A 108 -0.44 -17.72 -15.62
CA PRO A 108 0.92 -17.86 -16.13
C PRO A 108 1.81 -16.62 -15.94
N VAL A 109 1.24 -15.42 -15.98
CA VAL A 109 2.03 -14.19 -15.78
C VAL A 109 2.37 -14.01 -14.31
N LEU A 110 1.44 -14.28 -13.40
CA LEU A 110 1.69 -14.22 -11.97
C LEU A 110 2.69 -15.30 -11.55
N ASP A 111 2.57 -16.53 -12.08
CA ASP A 111 3.53 -17.62 -11.86
C ASP A 111 4.93 -17.26 -12.39
N PHE A 112 5.00 -16.63 -13.56
CA PHE A 112 6.27 -16.13 -14.10
C PHE A 112 6.90 -15.09 -13.18
N LEU A 113 6.12 -14.10 -12.72
CA LEU A 113 6.62 -13.08 -11.80
C LEU A 113 7.06 -13.69 -10.46
N ALA A 114 6.30 -14.64 -9.94
CA ALA A 114 6.67 -15.38 -8.72
C ALA A 114 7.90 -16.28 -8.91
N SER A 115 8.17 -16.74 -10.13
CA SER A 115 9.34 -17.56 -10.46
C SER A 115 10.64 -16.78 -10.59
N LEU A 116 10.58 -15.43 -10.62
CA LEU A 116 11.79 -14.61 -10.72
C LEU A 116 12.61 -14.76 -9.44
N ASN A 117 13.79 -15.33 -9.60
CA ASN A 117 14.73 -15.59 -8.51
C ASN A 117 16.02 -14.80 -8.73
N PHE A 118 16.26 -13.83 -7.87
CA PHE A 118 17.46 -13.00 -7.86
C PHE A 118 18.42 -13.39 -6.75
N ALA A 119 18.23 -14.57 -6.10
CA ALA A 119 19.09 -15.05 -5.02
C ALA A 119 20.57 -15.09 -5.44
N GLY A 120 21.44 -14.58 -4.58
CA GLY A 120 22.88 -14.49 -4.86
C GLY A 120 23.27 -13.35 -5.80
N THR A 121 22.34 -12.49 -6.21
CA THR A 121 22.63 -11.26 -6.93
C THR A 121 22.51 -10.04 -6.00
N PRO A 122 22.96 -8.83 -6.40
CA PRO A 122 22.68 -7.59 -5.66
C PRO A 122 21.17 -7.31 -5.47
N PHE A 123 20.32 -8.06 -6.16
CA PHE A 123 18.85 -7.94 -6.14
C PHE A 123 18.17 -9.03 -5.30
N ASP A 124 18.91 -9.71 -4.44
CA ASP A 124 18.44 -10.85 -3.61
C ASP A 124 17.19 -10.47 -2.78
N GLY A 125 17.16 -9.27 -2.20
CA GLY A 125 16.01 -8.77 -1.47
C GLY A 125 14.71 -8.65 -2.29
N ILE A 126 14.79 -8.57 -3.63
CA ILE A 126 13.62 -8.62 -4.51
C ILE A 126 13.06 -10.05 -4.55
N THR A 127 13.91 -11.07 -4.46
CA THR A 127 13.45 -12.47 -4.38
C THR A 127 12.60 -12.70 -3.15
N ASP A 128 13.03 -12.20 -1.99
CA ASP A 128 12.25 -12.32 -0.76
C ASP A 128 10.91 -11.60 -0.88
N LEU A 129 10.90 -10.42 -1.49
CA LEU A 129 9.67 -9.67 -1.77
C LEU A 129 8.75 -10.44 -2.74
N THR A 130 9.29 -11.00 -3.83
CA THR A 130 8.51 -11.76 -4.81
C THR A 130 8.01 -13.09 -4.25
N GLN A 131 8.78 -13.75 -3.37
CA GLN A 131 8.39 -15.00 -2.71
C GLN A 131 7.38 -14.77 -1.56
N ALA A 132 7.50 -13.67 -0.82
CA ALA A 132 6.46 -13.26 0.13
C ALA A 132 5.11 -12.99 -0.56
N VAL A 133 5.16 -12.74 -1.84
CA VAL A 133 4.06 -12.51 -2.76
C VAL A 133 3.48 -13.83 -3.32
N ASP A 134 4.20 -14.94 -3.21
CA ASP A 134 3.70 -16.27 -3.54
C ASP A 134 2.50 -16.61 -2.64
N GLY A 135 1.44 -17.11 -3.23
CA GLY A 135 0.18 -17.35 -2.51
C GLY A 135 -0.84 -16.20 -2.56
N GLY A 136 -0.64 -15.20 -3.40
CA GLY A 136 -1.60 -14.13 -3.65
C GLY A 136 -1.18 -12.75 -3.17
N GLY A 137 0.06 -12.58 -2.70
CA GLY A 137 0.56 -11.31 -2.21
C GLY A 137 0.55 -10.20 -3.25
N LEU A 138 0.80 -10.49 -4.53
CA LEU A 138 0.61 -9.49 -5.61
C LEU A 138 -0.83 -8.99 -5.70
N ARG A 139 -1.81 -9.82 -5.37
CA ARG A 139 -3.21 -9.42 -5.33
C ARG A 139 -3.51 -8.38 -4.26
N ILE A 140 -2.67 -8.29 -3.23
CA ILE A 140 -2.81 -7.28 -2.16
C ILE A 140 -2.48 -5.87 -2.67
N PHE A 141 -1.62 -5.76 -3.68
CA PHE A 141 -1.33 -4.49 -4.36
C PHE A 141 -2.38 -4.13 -5.41
N ALA A 142 -3.21 -5.10 -5.82
CA ALA A 142 -4.27 -4.87 -6.78
C ALA A 142 -5.46 -4.14 -6.16
N VAL A 143 -6.24 -3.51 -7.03
CA VAL A 143 -7.56 -3.03 -6.65
C VAL A 143 -8.45 -4.23 -6.34
N ASN A 144 -9.12 -4.21 -5.20
CA ASN A 144 -10.06 -5.26 -4.85
C ASN A 144 -11.39 -5.03 -5.58
N ARG A 145 -11.48 -5.51 -6.82
CA ARG A 145 -12.69 -5.38 -7.65
C ARG A 145 -13.92 -5.98 -7.01
N ASN A 146 -13.78 -7.11 -6.31
CA ASN A 146 -14.90 -7.73 -5.61
C ASN A 146 -15.46 -6.79 -4.55
N LEU A 147 -14.59 -6.12 -3.78
CA LEU A 147 -15.00 -5.11 -2.81
C LEU A 147 -15.77 -3.96 -3.50
N VAL A 148 -15.22 -3.44 -4.59
CA VAL A 148 -15.85 -2.35 -5.34
C VAL A 148 -17.20 -2.79 -5.91
N GLN A 149 -17.26 -3.94 -6.57
CA GLN A 149 -18.50 -4.48 -7.14
C GLN A 149 -19.56 -4.84 -6.08
N ASN A 150 -19.20 -4.89 -4.81
CA ASN A 150 -20.11 -5.10 -3.69
C ASN A 150 -20.42 -3.82 -2.91
N GLY A 151 -20.27 -2.66 -3.52
CA GLY A 151 -20.81 -1.40 -3.00
C GLY A 151 -19.84 -0.54 -2.20
N TYR A 152 -18.53 -0.71 -2.40
CA TYR A 152 -17.50 0.18 -1.85
C TYR A 152 -16.89 1.03 -2.96
N ALA A 153 -16.49 2.25 -2.62
CA ALA A 153 -15.49 2.96 -3.43
C ALA A 153 -14.09 2.54 -2.94
N GLN A 154 -13.14 2.43 -3.87
CA GLN A 154 -11.73 2.30 -3.52
C GLN A 154 -10.96 3.48 -4.08
N VAL A 155 -10.13 4.12 -3.26
CA VAL A 155 -9.26 5.23 -3.64
C VAL A 155 -7.82 4.80 -3.43
N VAL A 156 -7.01 4.91 -4.48
CA VAL A 156 -5.57 4.61 -4.42
C VAL A 156 -4.82 5.89 -4.74
N VAL A 157 -4.00 6.35 -3.81
CA VAL A 157 -3.25 7.62 -3.92
C VAL A 157 -1.76 7.32 -3.95
N ASP A 158 -1.05 7.90 -4.89
CA ASP A 158 0.42 7.92 -4.83
C ASP A 158 0.85 8.82 -3.67
N ALA A 159 1.67 8.31 -2.77
CA ALA A 159 2.24 9.09 -1.68
C ALA A 159 3.03 10.29 -2.23
N ARG A 160 3.15 11.35 -1.44
CA ARG A 160 3.92 12.56 -1.78
C ARG A 160 5.27 12.21 -2.36
N GLY A 161 5.64 12.82 -3.50
CA GLY A 161 6.92 12.62 -4.17
C GLY A 161 7.12 11.24 -4.77
N THR A 162 6.07 10.41 -4.86
CA THR A 162 6.10 9.09 -5.54
C THR A 162 5.12 9.05 -6.71
N GLY A 163 5.26 8.08 -7.58
CA GLY A 163 4.37 7.88 -8.73
C GLY A 163 4.10 9.17 -9.48
N PHE A 164 2.84 9.59 -9.50
CA PHE A 164 2.37 10.81 -10.20
C PHE A 164 2.17 12.01 -9.26
N SER A 165 2.34 11.81 -7.95
CA SER A 165 2.19 12.87 -6.95
C SER A 165 3.40 13.81 -6.95
N GLN A 166 3.14 15.09 -6.73
CA GLN A 166 4.15 16.13 -6.59
C GLN A 166 4.82 16.09 -5.21
N GLY A 167 5.82 16.93 -5.02
CA GLY A 167 6.53 17.14 -3.77
C GLY A 167 7.70 16.19 -3.56
N THR A 168 8.29 16.26 -2.39
CA THR A 168 9.41 15.41 -1.97
C THR A 168 8.91 14.26 -1.12
N TRP A 169 9.42 13.05 -1.37
CA TRP A 169 9.06 11.88 -0.58
C TRP A 169 9.78 11.91 0.77
N ASP A 170 9.01 11.93 1.84
CA ASP A 170 9.47 12.04 3.24
C ASP A 170 9.45 10.69 3.98
N VAL A 171 9.29 9.60 3.26
CA VAL A 171 9.31 8.19 3.73
C VAL A 171 8.64 8.01 5.09
N LEU A 172 7.30 8.10 5.14
CA LEU A 172 6.48 8.02 6.37
C LEU A 172 6.71 9.17 7.37
N GLY A 173 7.28 10.26 6.91
CA GLY A 173 7.59 11.43 7.72
C GLY A 173 6.36 12.25 8.14
N PRO A 174 6.56 13.29 8.97
CA PRO A 174 5.45 14.07 9.54
C PRO A 174 4.54 14.72 8.50
N ARG A 175 5.10 15.17 7.36
CA ARG A 175 4.28 15.78 6.31
C ARG A 175 3.39 14.75 5.62
N GLU A 176 3.89 13.56 5.37
CA GLU A 176 3.12 12.48 4.77
C GLU A 176 2.00 11.98 5.70
N GLN A 177 2.25 11.96 7.00
CA GLN A 177 1.20 11.67 7.98
C GLN A 177 0.08 12.72 7.94
N GLN A 178 0.43 14.00 7.81
CA GLN A 178 -0.56 15.06 7.63
C GLN A 178 -1.31 14.93 6.30
N ASP A 179 -0.62 14.59 5.20
CA ASP A 179 -1.26 14.31 3.92
C ASP A 179 -2.31 13.20 4.06
N SER A 180 -2.00 12.15 4.80
CA SER A 180 -2.93 11.05 5.05
C SER A 180 -4.22 11.53 5.71
N ALA A 181 -4.13 12.40 6.71
CA ALA A 181 -5.31 12.99 7.36
C ALA A 181 -6.09 13.90 6.39
N GLU A 182 -5.40 14.69 5.58
CA GLU A 182 -6.01 15.58 4.58
C GLU A 182 -6.71 14.78 3.46
N ILE A 183 -6.11 13.67 3.00
CA ILE A 183 -6.70 12.77 2.00
C ILE A 183 -7.96 12.09 2.56
N ILE A 184 -7.93 11.63 3.81
CA ILE A 184 -9.10 11.04 4.47
C ILE A 184 -10.26 12.05 4.52
N ASP A 185 -9.96 13.28 4.92
CA ASP A 185 -10.94 14.35 4.99
C ASP A 185 -11.47 14.74 3.59
N TRP A 186 -10.59 14.86 2.59
CA TRP A 186 -10.98 15.08 1.19
C TRP A 186 -11.90 13.97 0.67
N THR A 187 -11.52 12.70 0.91
CA THR A 187 -12.29 11.52 0.48
C THR A 187 -13.68 11.51 1.08
N SER A 188 -13.79 11.84 2.37
CA SER A 188 -15.08 11.86 3.08
C SER A 188 -16.07 12.92 2.58
N ARG A 189 -15.56 13.96 1.92
CA ARG A 189 -16.37 15.07 1.39
C ARG A 189 -16.74 14.93 -0.08
N GLN A 190 -16.34 13.87 -0.74
CA GLN A 190 -16.70 13.65 -2.13
C GLN A 190 -18.19 13.32 -2.26
N SER A 191 -18.81 13.76 -3.36
CA SER A 191 -20.26 13.57 -3.60
C SER A 191 -20.68 12.08 -3.68
N TRP A 192 -19.74 11.21 -4.00
CA TRP A 192 -19.94 9.76 -4.07
C TRP A 192 -19.61 9.05 -2.76
N SER A 193 -19.06 9.73 -1.74
CA SER A 193 -18.71 9.16 -0.43
C SER A 193 -19.88 9.32 0.56
N ASP A 194 -20.09 8.30 1.40
CA ASP A 194 -21.03 8.38 2.52
C ASP A 194 -20.42 9.06 3.76
N GLY A 195 -19.18 9.54 3.64
CA GLY A 195 -18.42 10.18 4.73
C GLY A 195 -17.64 9.21 5.60
N THR A 196 -17.71 7.89 5.32
CA THR A 196 -16.95 6.88 6.08
C THR A 196 -15.77 6.36 5.28
N VAL A 197 -14.59 6.35 5.91
CA VAL A 197 -13.34 5.91 5.29
C VAL A 197 -12.73 4.79 6.12
N GLY A 198 -12.37 3.69 5.47
CA GLY A 198 -11.45 2.69 5.98
C GLY A 198 -10.12 2.82 5.26
N MET A 199 -9.02 2.42 5.89
CA MET A 199 -7.73 2.29 5.20
C MET A 199 -7.28 0.83 5.18
N SER A 200 -6.71 0.42 4.05
CA SER A 200 -6.12 -0.90 3.89
C SER A 200 -4.85 -0.80 3.05
N GLY A 201 -3.87 -1.59 3.38
CA GLY A 201 -2.63 -1.68 2.61
C GLY A 201 -1.66 -2.66 3.21
N ILE A 202 -0.62 -2.96 2.44
CA ILE A 202 0.47 -3.85 2.86
C ILE A 202 1.75 -3.05 3.07
N SER A 203 2.60 -3.51 4.00
CA SER A 203 3.93 -2.96 4.24
C SER A 203 3.88 -1.44 4.51
N TYR A 204 4.45 -0.64 3.64
CA TYR A 204 4.42 0.82 3.74
C TYR A 204 3.00 1.40 3.91
N SER A 205 2.07 0.97 3.08
CA SER A 205 0.68 1.43 3.15
C SER A 205 -0.02 0.97 4.43
N ALA A 206 0.42 -0.16 5.00
CA ALA A 206 -0.04 -0.63 6.30
C ALA A 206 0.47 0.28 7.43
N ILE A 207 1.76 0.62 7.42
CA ILE A 207 2.38 1.55 8.39
C ILE A 207 1.72 2.92 8.30
N ASN A 208 1.52 3.44 7.07
CA ASN A 208 0.83 4.70 6.83
C ASN A 208 -0.59 4.69 7.43
N SER A 209 -1.33 3.59 7.30
CA SER A 209 -2.68 3.48 7.88
C SER A 209 -2.67 3.51 9.41
N VAL A 210 -1.65 2.92 10.06
CA VAL A 210 -1.47 2.98 11.51
C VAL A 210 -1.14 4.41 11.96
N GLN A 211 -0.23 5.08 11.25
CA GLN A 211 0.12 6.48 11.52
C GLN A 211 -1.09 7.41 11.34
N ALA A 212 -1.87 7.23 10.28
CA ALA A 212 -3.10 7.97 10.06
C ALA A 212 -4.12 7.77 11.18
N ALA A 213 -4.28 6.53 11.65
CA ALA A 213 -5.18 6.21 12.76
C ALA A 213 -4.73 6.87 14.08
N ALA A 214 -3.43 7.04 14.30
CA ALA A 214 -2.89 7.74 15.48
C ALA A 214 -3.31 9.22 15.50
N LEU A 215 -3.50 9.85 14.34
CA LEU A 215 -4.00 11.23 14.21
C LEU A 215 -5.52 11.35 14.44
N ARG A 216 -6.24 10.23 14.48
CA ARG A 216 -7.69 10.16 14.76
C ARG A 216 -8.56 11.03 13.85
N PRO A 217 -8.37 11.01 12.51
CA PRO A 217 -9.25 11.80 11.64
C PRO A 217 -10.70 11.31 11.78
N PRO A 218 -11.68 12.22 11.90
CA PRO A 218 -13.06 11.83 12.25
C PRO A 218 -13.75 10.89 11.26
N ALA A 219 -13.38 10.98 9.99
CA ALA A 219 -13.94 10.15 8.94
C ALA A 219 -13.35 8.72 8.92
N LEU A 220 -12.16 8.50 9.48
CA LEU A 220 -11.53 7.17 9.55
C LEU A 220 -12.25 6.29 10.56
N LYS A 221 -12.81 5.16 10.11
CA LYS A 221 -13.60 4.23 10.92
C LYS A 221 -12.90 2.91 11.20
N ALA A 222 -12.04 2.47 10.29
CA ALA A 222 -11.32 1.21 10.42
C ALA A 222 -10.00 1.26 9.66
N ILE A 223 -9.04 0.46 10.11
CA ILE A 223 -7.83 0.16 9.36
C ILE A 223 -7.66 -1.36 9.25
N PHE A 224 -7.12 -1.81 8.13
CA PHE A 224 -6.74 -3.20 7.90
C PHE A 224 -5.29 -3.23 7.40
N PRO A 225 -4.31 -3.08 8.33
CA PRO A 225 -2.90 -3.09 7.99
C PRO A 225 -2.40 -4.54 7.83
N VAL A 226 -1.78 -4.83 6.70
CA VAL A 226 -1.15 -6.12 6.42
C VAL A 226 0.35 -5.94 6.52
N GLU A 227 0.99 -6.68 7.42
CA GLU A 227 2.44 -6.60 7.70
C GLU A 227 2.93 -5.18 8.04
N PRO A 228 2.32 -4.48 9.01
CA PRO A 228 2.79 -3.20 9.45
C PRO A 228 4.08 -3.35 10.27
N GLY A 229 5.05 -2.46 10.09
CA GLY A 229 6.16 -2.30 11.04
C GLY A 229 5.69 -1.54 12.29
N ASN A 230 6.20 -1.92 13.46
CA ASN A 230 5.94 -1.20 14.70
C ASN A 230 7.04 -0.19 15.04
N ASP A 231 8.26 -0.52 14.70
CA ASP A 231 9.45 0.31 14.86
C ASP A 231 10.25 0.23 13.56
N LEU A 232 10.15 1.28 12.73
CA LEU A 232 10.75 1.29 11.40
C LEU A 232 12.25 1.05 11.43
N LEU A 233 12.94 1.59 12.45
CA LEU A 233 14.37 1.40 12.58
C LEU A 233 14.73 -0.07 12.88
N ARG A 234 14.03 -0.69 13.83
CA ARG A 234 14.34 -2.06 14.27
C ARG A 234 13.74 -3.13 13.38
N ASP A 235 12.57 -2.87 12.80
CA ASP A 235 11.84 -3.87 12.02
C ASP A 235 12.31 -3.91 10.56
N ILE A 236 12.75 -2.76 10.00
CA ILE A 236 13.05 -2.64 8.57
C ILE A 236 14.51 -2.21 8.33
N VAL A 237 14.94 -1.09 8.91
CA VAL A 237 16.23 -0.47 8.58
C VAL A 237 17.40 -1.18 9.23
N GLY A 238 17.24 -1.58 10.49
CA GLY A 238 18.29 -2.12 11.35
C GLY A 238 17.90 -3.40 12.05
N THR A 239 17.25 -4.32 11.37
CA THR A 239 16.78 -5.59 11.92
C THR A 239 17.91 -6.37 12.59
N GLY A 240 17.72 -6.69 13.89
CA GLY A 240 18.74 -7.36 14.68
C GLY A 240 20.01 -6.53 14.94
N GLY A 241 19.97 -5.21 14.71
CA GLY A 241 21.12 -4.30 14.86
C GLY A 241 22.03 -4.24 13.62
N ALA A 242 21.67 -4.92 12.54
CA ALA A 242 22.38 -4.87 11.27
C ALA A 242 21.60 -3.97 10.28
N LEU A 243 22.31 -3.09 9.58
CA LEU A 243 21.67 -2.24 8.57
C LEU A 243 21.18 -3.07 7.38
N GLY A 244 19.94 -2.85 6.96
CA GLY A 244 19.29 -3.54 5.85
C GLY A 244 19.82 -3.13 4.47
N VAL A 245 21.13 -3.20 4.26
CA VAL A 245 21.82 -2.74 3.04
C VAL A 245 21.46 -3.55 1.79
N GLY A 246 20.93 -4.75 1.95
CA GLY A 246 20.48 -5.57 0.81
C GLY A 246 19.12 -5.13 0.28
N PHE A 247 18.21 -4.77 1.15
CA PHE A 247 16.83 -4.41 0.79
C PHE A 247 16.66 -2.91 0.50
N MET A 248 17.09 -2.05 1.43
CA MET A 248 16.72 -0.62 1.42
C MET A 248 17.20 0.14 0.19
N PRO A 249 18.45 0.03 -0.28
CA PRO A 249 18.90 0.76 -1.48
C PRO A 249 18.12 0.34 -2.73
N LEU A 250 17.80 -0.94 -2.86
CA LEU A 250 17.03 -1.47 -3.99
C LEU A 250 15.59 -1.00 -3.95
N TRP A 251 14.96 -1.04 -2.79
CA TRP A 251 13.59 -0.59 -2.60
C TRP A 251 13.45 0.91 -2.89
N LEU A 252 14.33 1.74 -2.35
CA LEU A 252 14.36 3.17 -2.63
C LEU A 252 14.58 3.45 -4.13
N THR A 253 15.52 2.72 -4.76
CA THR A 253 15.75 2.83 -6.19
C THR A 253 14.50 2.48 -6.99
N LEU A 254 13.84 1.38 -6.66
CA LEU A 254 12.62 0.94 -7.34
C LEU A 254 11.52 2.01 -7.24
N VAL A 255 11.23 2.50 -6.05
CA VAL A 255 10.20 3.53 -5.84
C VAL A 255 10.54 4.80 -6.63
N ASN A 256 11.82 5.22 -6.66
CA ASN A 256 12.24 6.38 -7.42
C ASN A 256 12.16 6.16 -8.93
N VAL A 257 12.52 5.00 -9.45
CA VAL A 257 12.39 4.67 -10.89
C VAL A 257 10.93 4.64 -11.33
N LEU A 258 10.03 4.14 -10.50
CA LEU A 258 8.60 4.10 -10.80
C LEU A 258 7.98 5.48 -11.02
N LYS A 259 8.58 6.56 -10.53
CA LYS A 259 8.15 7.96 -10.78
C LYS A 259 8.19 8.35 -12.26
N PHE A 260 8.96 7.63 -13.09
CA PHE A 260 9.13 7.94 -14.52
C PHE A 260 8.33 7.02 -15.44
N VAL A 261 7.55 6.12 -14.89
CA VAL A 261 6.70 5.22 -15.68
C VAL A 261 5.33 5.86 -15.88
N PRO A 262 4.94 6.19 -17.14
CA PRO A 262 3.66 6.85 -17.40
C PRO A 262 2.47 5.90 -17.18
N ASN A 263 1.34 6.45 -16.77
CA ASN A 263 0.08 5.73 -16.72
C ASN A 263 -0.50 5.59 -18.13
N VAL A 264 -0.26 4.45 -18.79
CA VAL A 264 -0.73 4.19 -20.14
C VAL A 264 -2.26 4.21 -20.23
N GLN A 265 -2.96 3.75 -19.18
CA GLN A 265 -4.42 3.73 -19.14
C GLN A 265 -5.01 5.14 -19.17
N SER A 266 -4.48 6.04 -18.35
CA SER A 266 -4.93 7.44 -18.35
C SER A 266 -4.63 8.15 -19.69
N ILE A 267 -3.50 7.83 -20.32
CA ILE A 267 -3.16 8.34 -21.67
C ILE A 267 -4.20 7.88 -22.69
N LEU A 268 -4.52 6.59 -22.73
CA LEU A 268 -5.48 6.03 -23.67
C LEU A 268 -6.89 6.58 -23.49
N GLN A 269 -7.24 6.99 -22.26
CA GLN A 269 -8.54 7.56 -21.95
C GLN A 269 -8.59 9.09 -22.03
N GLY A 270 -7.47 9.74 -22.39
CA GLY A 270 -7.39 11.20 -22.48
C GLY A 270 -7.44 11.92 -21.13
N GLN A 271 -7.16 11.21 -20.03
CA GLN A 271 -7.19 11.73 -18.65
C GLN A 271 -5.79 11.95 -18.06
N PHE A 272 -4.74 11.79 -18.88
CA PHE A 272 -3.35 11.90 -18.44
C PHE A 272 -2.99 13.33 -18.00
N ASP A 273 -2.45 13.48 -16.80
CA ASP A 273 -1.91 14.76 -16.32
C ASP A 273 -0.54 15.03 -16.92
N THR A 274 -0.48 15.91 -17.92
CA THR A 274 0.76 16.29 -18.59
C THR A 274 1.72 17.07 -17.68
N ARG A 275 1.24 17.69 -16.61
CA ARG A 275 2.08 18.41 -15.64
C ARG A 275 3.02 17.46 -14.90
N TRP A 276 2.59 16.21 -14.66
CA TRP A 276 3.43 15.19 -14.06
C TRP A 276 4.79 15.07 -14.76
N LEU A 277 4.81 14.97 -16.09
CA LEU A 277 6.05 14.86 -16.84
C LEU A 277 6.89 16.15 -16.75
N ALA A 278 6.23 17.30 -16.85
CA ALA A 278 6.91 18.58 -16.72
C ALA A 278 7.56 18.76 -15.35
N ASP A 279 6.85 18.41 -14.28
CA ASP A 279 7.34 18.47 -12.90
C ASP A 279 8.56 17.54 -12.70
N ARG A 280 8.51 16.33 -13.24
CA ARG A 280 9.63 15.38 -13.16
C ARG A 280 10.86 15.83 -13.97
N LEU A 281 10.65 16.42 -15.13
CA LEU A 281 11.73 16.95 -15.96
C LEU A 281 12.33 18.25 -15.40
N ALA A 282 11.53 19.03 -14.68
CA ALA A 282 12.00 20.26 -14.03
C ALA A 282 12.89 19.98 -12.81
N ASP A 283 12.66 18.87 -12.12
CA ASP A 283 13.44 18.44 -10.94
C ASP A 283 13.94 16.99 -11.07
N PRO A 284 14.87 16.72 -12.02
CA PRO A 284 15.50 15.42 -12.12
C PRO A 284 16.38 15.09 -10.90
N ALA A 285 16.71 16.09 -10.07
CA ALA A 285 17.58 15.94 -8.90
C ALA A 285 16.97 15.07 -7.80
N ILE A 286 15.65 14.84 -7.78
CA ILE A 286 15.00 13.91 -6.86
C ILE A 286 15.55 12.47 -6.99
N LEU A 287 16.00 12.08 -8.18
CA LEU A 287 16.50 10.72 -8.41
C LEU A 287 18.02 10.63 -8.30
N ILE A 288 18.73 11.59 -8.87
CA ILE A 288 20.19 11.53 -9.07
C ILE A 288 20.97 11.61 -7.75
N PRO A 289 20.67 12.52 -6.80
CA PRO A 289 21.39 12.57 -5.53
C PRO A 289 21.18 11.32 -4.68
N GLU A 290 19.97 10.79 -4.61
CA GLU A 290 19.67 9.60 -3.81
C GLU A 290 20.38 8.37 -4.38
N LEU A 291 20.33 8.18 -5.71
CA LEU A 291 21.05 7.10 -6.38
C LEU A 291 22.57 7.30 -6.30
N ALA A 292 23.07 8.52 -6.54
CA ALA A 292 24.48 8.80 -6.44
C ALA A 292 24.99 8.52 -5.02
N ASN A 293 24.27 8.95 -4.00
CA ASN A 293 24.64 8.71 -2.61
C ASN A 293 24.58 7.22 -2.25
N ALA A 294 23.58 6.46 -2.74
CA ALA A 294 23.51 5.03 -2.53
C ALA A 294 24.72 4.27 -3.09
N PHE A 295 25.31 4.76 -4.19
CA PHE A 295 26.46 4.12 -4.83
C PHE A 295 27.82 4.77 -4.49
N THR A 296 27.83 5.98 -3.99
CA THR A 296 29.08 6.75 -3.73
C THR A 296 29.31 7.08 -2.27
N ALA A 297 28.36 6.74 -1.39
CA ALA A 297 28.49 6.97 0.04
C ALA A 297 29.77 6.30 0.60
N PRO A 298 30.56 7.03 1.40
CA PRO A 298 31.85 6.52 1.89
C PRO A 298 31.70 5.36 2.87
N THR A 299 30.56 5.21 3.49
CA THR A 299 30.26 4.10 4.40
C THR A 299 28.84 3.55 4.18
N ILE A 300 28.64 2.30 4.60
CA ILE A 300 27.31 1.67 4.61
C ILE A 300 26.32 2.45 5.50
N ALA A 301 26.81 3.05 6.59
CA ALA A 301 26.02 3.90 7.45
C ALA A 301 25.49 5.15 6.71
N ASP A 302 26.30 5.75 5.86
CA ASP A 302 25.90 6.91 5.08
C ASP A 302 24.82 6.55 4.05
N ILE A 303 24.87 5.36 3.44
CA ILE A 303 23.81 4.85 2.57
C ILE A 303 22.51 4.67 3.35
N ALA A 304 22.58 4.09 4.55
CA ALA A 304 21.41 3.75 5.33
C ALA A 304 20.76 4.98 5.98
N LEU A 305 21.53 5.99 6.34
CA LEU A 305 21.04 7.19 7.04
C LEU A 305 20.56 8.29 6.11
N TYR A 306 21.01 8.32 4.87
CA TYR A 306 20.71 9.40 3.95
C TYR A 306 19.20 9.62 3.70
N PRO A 307 18.38 8.59 3.44
CA PRO A 307 16.95 8.78 3.29
C PRO A 307 16.19 8.89 4.62
N TYR A 308 16.86 8.70 5.75
CA TYR A 308 16.24 8.62 7.08
C TYR A 308 16.60 9.77 8.01
N THR A 309 17.31 10.77 7.55
CA THR A 309 17.58 11.97 8.36
C THR A 309 16.28 12.65 8.80
N SER A 310 15.23 12.58 7.98
CA SER A 310 13.89 13.04 8.32
C SER A 310 13.11 12.08 9.25
N MET A 311 13.50 10.81 9.34
CA MET A 311 12.87 9.84 10.24
C MET A 311 13.49 9.80 11.62
N ALA A 312 14.65 10.43 11.81
CA ALA A 312 15.34 10.53 13.08
C ALA A 312 14.98 11.79 13.88
N GLU A 313 14.31 12.75 13.26
CA GLU A 313 13.74 13.96 13.86
C GLU A 313 12.26 13.76 14.21
#